data_1a167c3bec00acf53e1dc4b3c5c4cfe7
#
_entry.id   1a167c3bec00acf53e1dc4b3c5c4cfe7
#
_cell.length_a   1.000
_cell.length_b   1.000
_cell.length_c   1.000
_cell.angle_alpha   90.00
_cell.angle_beta   90.00
_cell.angle_gamma   90.00
#
_symmetry.space_group_name_H-M   'P 1'
#
loop_
_entity.id
_entity.type
_entity.pdbx_description
1 polymer ?
#
loop_
_entity_poly.entity_id
_entity_poly.type
_entity_poly.pdbx_seq_one_letter_code
_entity_poly.pdbx_strand_id
1 'polypeptide(L)'
;MKKFQLLNRRETVLEIIKKTPGIRFNEIMRISDIRNGTLSHYVKKLEEEGNIKLERTPRVTRLYPVGIAEKEAIICKYLTMETQKKLILFLLKKEVATSTEIRDHLDKSPSVISVNLNELFKSKIINKKYDIPSNKYSLKNPAQVRGIVKEYYPTLIDKYVNNTIEMLEF
;
A
#
# COMPACT_ATOMS: atom_id res chain seq x y z
N MET A 1 -29.18 5.88 19.73
CA MET A 1 -28.40 6.49 18.65
C MET A 1 -27.27 7.41 19.15
N LYS A 2 -26.52 7.03 20.18
CA LYS A 2 -25.38 7.82 20.70
C LYS A 2 -24.26 6.94 21.28
N LYS A 3 -23.97 5.78 20.68
CA LYS A 3 -22.87 4.91 21.11
C LYS A 3 -21.58 5.05 20.31
N PHE A 4 -21.52 5.98 19.34
CA PHE A 4 -20.33 6.22 18.52
C PHE A 4 -19.52 7.46 18.92
N GLN A 5 -19.82 8.10 20.06
CA GLN A 5 -19.25 9.40 20.40
C GLN A 5 -18.09 9.39 21.40
N LEU A 6 -17.53 8.23 21.77
CA LEU A 6 -16.42 8.19 22.72
C LEU A 6 -15.32 7.18 22.35
N LEU A 7 -15.02 7.01 21.08
CA LEU A 7 -13.69 6.54 20.73
C LEU A 7 -12.72 7.67 21.12
N ASN A 8 -11.91 7.41 22.14
CA ASN A 8 -10.80 8.27 22.48
C ASN A 8 -10.02 8.57 21.20
N ARG A 9 -9.64 9.82 20.94
CA ARG A 9 -8.87 10.21 19.75
C ARG A 9 -7.64 9.34 19.51
N ARG A 10 -7.01 8.87 20.59
CA ARG A 10 -5.90 7.91 20.53
C ARG A 10 -6.34 6.56 19.91
N GLU A 11 -7.49 6.05 20.27
CA GLU A 11 -8.07 4.82 19.70
C GLU A 11 -8.41 5.01 18.23
N THR A 12 -8.90 6.17 17.85
CA THR A 12 -9.13 6.53 16.44
C THR A 12 -7.83 6.46 15.63
N VAL A 13 -6.73 6.99 16.17
CA VAL A 13 -5.40 6.92 15.51
C VAL A 13 -4.95 5.47 15.35
N LEU A 14 -5.09 4.65 16.38
CA LEU A 14 -4.75 3.23 16.34
C LEU A 14 -5.57 2.48 15.27
N GLU A 15 -6.87 2.75 15.18
CA GLU A 15 -7.73 2.14 14.17
C GLU A 15 -7.34 2.55 12.73
N ILE A 16 -6.97 3.80 12.52
CA ILE A 16 -6.45 4.26 11.22
C ILE A 16 -5.19 3.48 10.84
N ILE A 17 -4.26 3.31 11.78
CA ILE A 17 -3.01 2.56 11.55
C ILE A 17 -3.29 1.08 11.26
N LYS A 18 -4.21 0.46 11.98
CA LYS A 18 -4.61 -0.94 11.76
C LYS A 18 -5.27 -1.15 10.39
N LYS A 19 -6.08 -0.19 9.95
CA LYS A 19 -6.75 -0.26 8.63
C LYS A 19 -5.83 0.05 7.46
N THR A 20 -4.79 0.84 7.68
CA THR A 20 -3.84 1.25 6.64
C THR A 20 -2.40 1.13 7.15
N PRO A 21 -1.88 -0.11 7.29
CA PRO A 21 -0.49 -0.30 7.71
C PRO A 21 0.49 0.40 6.76
N GLY A 22 1.51 1.04 7.31
CA GLY A 22 2.47 1.83 6.55
C GLY A 22 2.02 3.25 6.24
N ILE A 23 0.88 3.67 6.77
CA ILE A 23 0.37 5.04 6.61
C ILE A 23 1.41 6.07 7.10
N ARG A 24 1.50 7.20 6.41
CA ARG A 24 2.39 8.30 6.80
C ARG A 24 1.78 9.11 7.95
N PHE A 25 2.63 9.61 8.83
CA PHE A 25 2.20 10.49 9.92
C PHE A 25 1.36 11.68 9.44
N ASN A 26 1.82 12.37 8.38
CA ASN A 26 1.09 13.51 7.81
C ASN A 26 -0.28 13.12 7.24
N GLU A 27 -0.41 11.90 6.73
CA GLU A 27 -1.68 11.39 6.21
C GLU A 27 -2.69 11.16 7.34
N ILE A 28 -2.22 10.68 8.49
CA ILE A 28 -3.07 10.54 9.69
C ILE A 28 -3.59 11.90 10.13
N MET A 29 -2.74 12.95 10.15
CA MET A 29 -3.18 14.31 10.45
C MET A 29 -4.31 14.77 9.53
N ARG A 30 -4.14 14.53 8.23
CA ARG A 30 -5.11 14.92 7.21
C ARG A 30 -6.45 14.20 7.37
N ILE A 31 -6.44 12.90 7.64
CA ILE A 31 -7.65 12.07 7.77
C ILE A 31 -8.37 12.34 9.09
N SER A 32 -7.63 12.48 10.19
CA SER A 32 -8.17 12.57 11.54
C SER A 32 -8.48 13.99 12.01
N ASP A 33 -7.99 14.99 11.30
CA ASP A 33 -8.02 16.42 11.71
C ASP A 33 -7.39 16.65 13.10
N ILE A 34 -6.42 15.82 13.47
CA ILE A 34 -5.65 15.93 14.73
C ILE A 34 -4.39 16.74 14.44
N ARG A 35 -4.14 17.77 15.25
CA ARG A 35 -2.95 18.61 15.11
C ARG A 35 -1.66 17.87 15.45
N ASN A 36 -0.57 18.30 14.85
CA ASN A 36 0.76 17.68 14.96
C ASN A 36 1.17 17.36 16.41
N GLY A 37 1.10 18.32 17.31
CA GLY A 37 1.50 18.12 18.71
C GLY A 37 0.69 17.05 19.42
N THR A 38 -0.62 17.04 19.21
CA THR A 38 -1.53 16.06 19.79
C THR A 38 -1.29 14.67 19.18
N LEU A 39 -1.14 14.61 17.85
CA LEU A 39 -0.85 13.35 17.16
C LEU A 39 0.50 12.77 17.59
N SER A 40 1.54 13.60 17.69
CA SER A 40 2.87 13.17 18.15
C SER A 40 2.80 12.58 19.56
N HIS A 41 2.01 13.16 20.43
CA HIS A 41 1.78 12.63 21.80
C HIS A 41 1.10 11.26 21.77
N TYR A 42 0.04 11.11 20.99
CA TYR A 42 -0.66 9.82 20.86
C TYR A 42 0.21 8.73 20.24
N VAL A 43 0.94 9.07 19.20
CA VAL A 43 1.87 8.13 18.51
C VAL A 43 2.95 7.66 19.48
N LYS A 44 3.55 8.58 20.23
CA LYS A 44 4.55 8.23 21.26
C LYS A 44 3.99 7.24 22.28
N LYS A 45 2.79 7.52 22.82
CA LYS A 45 2.13 6.63 23.77
C LYS A 45 1.82 5.25 23.19
N LEU A 46 1.29 5.19 21.97
CA LEU A 46 0.99 3.93 21.29
C LEU A 46 2.26 3.10 21.03
N GLU A 47 3.36 3.75 20.70
CA GLU A 47 4.67 3.08 20.53
C GLU A 47 5.20 2.55 21.86
N GLU A 48 5.19 3.36 22.93
CA GLU A 48 5.63 2.98 24.28
C GLU A 48 4.79 1.82 24.87
N GLU A 49 3.50 1.79 24.59
CA GLU A 49 2.59 0.71 25.01
C GLU A 49 2.71 -0.56 24.14
N GLY A 50 3.53 -0.54 23.08
CA GLY A 50 3.74 -1.68 22.21
C GLY A 50 2.59 -1.98 21.23
N ASN A 51 1.74 -0.99 20.94
CA ASN A 51 0.60 -1.14 20.03
C ASN A 51 0.99 -0.90 18.57
N ILE A 52 2.02 -0.11 18.33
CA ILE A 52 2.49 0.25 16.97
C ILE A 52 4.01 0.20 16.87
N LYS A 53 4.48 0.08 15.64
CA LYS A 53 5.88 0.25 15.26
C LYS A 53 6.02 1.42 14.30
N LEU A 54 7.14 2.13 14.41
CA LEU A 54 7.47 3.27 13.56
C LEU A 54 8.67 2.95 12.67
N GLU A 55 8.52 3.23 11.38
CA GLU A 55 9.62 3.29 10.42
C GLU A 55 9.96 4.77 10.19
N ARG A 56 11.11 5.19 10.69
CA ARG A 56 11.58 6.58 10.57
C ARG A 56 12.66 6.69 9.51
N THR A 57 12.41 7.52 8.53
CA THR A 57 13.41 7.96 7.55
C THR A 57 13.57 9.48 7.62
N PRO A 58 14.63 10.08 7.05
CA PRO A 58 14.79 11.53 7.08
C PRO A 58 13.63 12.34 6.50
N ARG A 59 12.83 11.72 5.62
CA ARG A 59 11.73 12.38 4.90
C ARG A 59 10.34 11.98 5.35
N VAL A 60 10.19 10.78 5.91
CA VAL A 60 8.87 10.19 6.17
C VAL A 60 8.91 9.32 7.41
N THR A 61 7.89 9.46 8.25
CA THR A 61 7.58 8.49 9.31
C THR A 61 6.35 7.69 8.90
N ARG A 62 6.48 6.35 8.91
CA ARG A 62 5.40 5.41 8.64
C ARG A 62 5.04 4.61 9.87
N LEU A 63 3.77 4.29 10.01
CA LEU A 63 3.22 3.64 11.19
C LEU A 63 2.61 2.30 10.82
N TYR A 64 2.90 1.29 11.63
CA TYR A 64 2.42 -0.08 11.44
C TYR A 64 1.83 -0.62 12.74
N PRO A 65 0.77 -1.44 12.68
CA PRO A 65 0.32 -2.18 13.84
C PRO A 65 1.37 -3.21 14.25
N VAL A 66 1.50 -3.46 15.54
CA VAL A 66 2.34 -4.55 16.05
C VAL A 66 1.72 -5.90 15.65
N GLY A 67 2.58 -6.86 15.32
CA GLY A 67 2.15 -8.21 14.89
C GLY A 67 2.05 -8.41 13.38
N ILE A 68 2.13 -7.34 12.58
CA ILE A 68 2.20 -7.49 11.12
C ILE A 68 3.53 -8.15 10.72
N ALA A 69 3.48 -9.16 9.84
CA ALA A 69 4.68 -9.80 9.31
C ALA A 69 5.49 -8.82 8.45
N GLU A 70 6.82 -8.93 8.50
CA GLU A 70 7.72 -8.02 7.77
C GLU A 70 7.42 -7.96 6.26
N LYS A 71 7.22 -9.10 5.63
CA LYS A 71 6.88 -9.17 4.19
C LYS A 71 5.55 -8.49 3.88
N GLU A 72 4.56 -8.66 4.75
CA GLU A 72 3.26 -8.00 4.62
C GLU A 72 3.37 -6.49 4.81
N ALA A 73 4.15 -6.04 5.80
CA ALA A 73 4.41 -4.62 6.06
C ALA A 73 5.05 -3.92 4.84
N ILE A 74 5.98 -4.57 4.17
CA ILE A 74 6.62 -4.05 2.96
C ILE A 74 5.60 -3.88 1.83
N ILE A 75 4.76 -4.86 1.59
CA ILE A 75 3.70 -4.77 0.57
C ILE A 75 2.70 -3.65 0.93
N CYS A 76 2.26 -3.59 2.18
CA CYS A 76 1.39 -2.52 2.67
C CYS A 76 1.98 -1.12 2.45
N LYS A 77 3.27 -0.95 2.71
CA LYS A 77 4.00 0.29 2.44
C LYS A 77 3.82 0.75 0.99
N TYR A 78 4.08 -0.13 0.04
CA TYR A 78 3.97 0.22 -1.38
C TYR A 78 2.53 0.43 -1.84
N LEU A 79 1.57 -0.21 -1.21
CA LEU A 79 0.15 0.04 -1.47
C LEU A 79 -0.33 1.42 -0.96
N THR A 80 0.42 2.09 -0.10
CA THR A 80 0.15 3.49 0.28
C THR A 80 0.70 4.51 -0.72
N MET A 81 1.50 4.07 -1.69
CA MET A 81 2.18 4.91 -2.67
C MET A 81 1.49 4.78 -4.03
N GLU A 82 0.98 5.87 -4.56
CA GLU A 82 0.03 5.86 -5.70
C GLU A 82 0.55 5.11 -6.94
N THR A 83 1.77 5.38 -7.37
CA THR A 83 2.34 4.73 -8.57
C THR A 83 2.62 3.26 -8.32
N GLN A 84 3.23 2.90 -7.21
CA GLN A 84 3.50 1.51 -6.85
C GLN A 84 2.22 0.72 -6.65
N LYS A 85 1.20 1.31 -6.00
CA LYS A 85 -0.12 0.69 -5.86
C LYS A 85 -0.72 0.33 -7.22
N LYS A 86 -0.78 1.28 -8.14
CA LYS A 86 -1.29 1.05 -9.51
C LYS A 86 -0.50 -0.03 -10.24
N LEU A 87 0.81 -0.03 -10.11
CA LEU A 87 1.69 -1.01 -10.73
C LEU A 87 1.43 -2.43 -10.17
N ILE A 88 1.37 -2.56 -8.86
CA ILE A 88 1.07 -3.84 -8.18
C ILE A 88 -0.30 -4.37 -8.60
N LEU A 89 -1.32 -3.51 -8.59
CA LEU A 89 -2.68 -3.90 -9.00
C LEU A 89 -2.75 -4.30 -10.47
N PHE A 90 -2.01 -3.62 -11.35
CA PHE A 90 -1.90 -3.99 -12.76
C PHE A 90 -1.29 -5.37 -12.95
N LEU A 91 -0.18 -5.66 -12.25
CA LEU A 91 0.45 -6.98 -12.28
C LEU A 91 -0.41 -8.07 -11.63
N LEU A 92 -1.21 -7.71 -10.63
CA LEU A 92 -2.15 -8.66 -10.02
C LEU A 92 -3.23 -9.11 -11.02
N LYS A 93 -3.69 -8.20 -11.87
CA LYS A 93 -4.70 -8.46 -12.89
C LYS A 93 -4.10 -9.15 -14.12
N LYS A 94 -3.00 -8.62 -14.66
CA LYS A 94 -2.42 -9.08 -15.93
C LYS A 94 -1.50 -10.29 -15.76
N GLU A 95 -1.03 -10.57 -14.56
CA GLU A 95 -0.09 -11.62 -14.19
C GLU A 95 1.34 -11.37 -14.69
N VAL A 96 1.53 -11.12 -15.97
CA VAL A 96 2.83 -10.81 -16.57
C VAL A 96 2.70 -9.61 -17.49
N ALA A 97 3.63 -8.66 -17.38
CA ALA A 97 3.66 -7.47 -18.24
C ALA A 97 5.08 -6.99 -18.53
N THR A 98 5.26 -6.38 -19.70
CA THR A 98 6.49 -5.66 -20.05
C THR A 98 6.49 -4.25 -19.45
N SER A 99 7.66 -3.61 -19.39
CA SER A 99 7.75 -2.21 -18.95
C SER A 99 6.95 -1.26 -19.84
N THR A 100 6.86 -1.55 -21.13
CA THR A 100 6.06 -0.76 -22.07
C THR A 100 4.56 -0.86 -21.78
N GLU A 101 4.05 -2.07 -21.55
CA GLU A 101 2.65 -2.29 -21.19
C GLU A 101 2.28 -1.60 -19.86
N ILE A 102 3.17 -1.68 -18.86
CA ILE A 102 3.00 -0.99 -17.57
C ILE A 102 2.98 0.52 -17.76
N ARG A 103 3.94 1.05 -18.53
CA ARG A 103 4.03 2.49 -18.81
C ARG A 103 2.76 3.01 -19.47
N ASP A 104 2.29 2.32 -20.51
CA ASP A 104 1.11 2.72 -21.28
C ASP A 104 -0.16 2.67 -20.41
N HIS A 105 -0.29 1.64 -19.57
CA HIS A 105 -1.42 1.52 -18.65
C HIS A 105 -1.43 2.60 -17.55
N LEU A 106 -0.27 2.92 -16.98
CA LEU A 106 -0.16 3.90 -15.91
C LEU A 106 -0.04 5.35 -16.41
N ASP A 107 0.16 5.54 -17.71
CA ASP A 107 0.42 6.85 -18.32
C ASP A 107 1.55 7.62 -17.61
N LYS A 108 2.69 6.95 -17.47
CA LYS A 108 3.90 7.48 -16.82
C LYS A 108 5.10 7.42 -17.76
N SER A 109 6.07 8.31 -17.52
CA SER A 109 7.32 8.32 -18.30
C SER A 109 8.13 7.03 -18.08
N PRO A 110 8.97 6.64 -19.06
CA PRO A 110 9.85 5.46 -18.93
C PRO A 110 10.73 5.51 -17.69
N SER A 111 11.26 6.68 -17.34
CA SER A 111 12.11 6.85 -16.16
C SER A 111 11.37 6.63 -14.85
N VAL A 112 10.14 7.11 -14.72
CA VAL A 112 9.28 6.89 -13.55
C VAL A 112 8.98 5.39 -13.39
N ILE A 113 8.60 4.72 -14.47
CA ILE A 113 8.31 3.28 -14.43
C ILE A 113 9.56 2.47 -14.09
N SER A 114 10.71 2.79 -14.68
CA SER A 114 11.98 2.11 -14.41
C SER A 114 12.39 2.20 -12.95
N VAL A 115 12.31 3.39 -12.35
CA VAL A 115 12.63 3.60 -10.93
C VAL A 115 11.70 2.79 -10.02
N ASN A 116 10.40 2.81 -10.29
CA ASN A 116 9.41 2.08 -9.49
C ASN A 116 9.56 0.56 -9.61
N LEU A 117 9.78 0.05 -10.83
CA LEU A 117 10.04 -1.38 -11.06
C LEU A 117 11.30 -1.85 -10.35
N ASN A 118 12.37 -1.05 -10.41
CA ASN A 118 13.63 -1.39 -9.74
C ASN A 118 13.47 -1.42 -8.20
N GLU A 119 12.73 -0.49 -7.65
CA GLU A 119 12.43 -0.44 -6.21
C GLU A 119 11.62 -1.67 -5.75
N LEU A 120 10.56 -2.01 -6.47
CA LEU A 120 9.75 -3.20 -6.19
C LEU A 120 10.53 -4.51 -6.37
N PHE A 121 11.43 -4.56 -7.34
CA PHE A 121 12.31 -5.71 -7.55
C PHE A 121 13.32 -5.87 -6.41
N LYS A 122 13.98 -4.80 -5.99
CA LYS A 122 14.89 -4.81 -4.84
C LYS A 122 14.19 -5.20 -3.54
N SER A 123 12.94 -4.81 -3.38
CA SER A 123 12.09 -5.17 -2.23
C SER A 123 11.50 -6.58 -2.33
N LYS A 124 11.84 -7.34 -3.35
CA LYS A 124 11.41 -8.72 -3.58
C LYS A 124 9.88 -8.89 -3.70
N ILE A 125 9.19 -7.87 -4.17
CA ILE A 125 7.74 -7.92 -4.42
C ILE A 125 7.47 -8.44 -5.82
N ILE A 126 8.32 -8.10 -6.79
CA ILE A 126 8.20 -8.55 -8.18
C ILE A 126 9.41 -9.37 -8.62
N ASN A 127 9.17 -10.23 -9.61
CA ASN A 127 10.19 -10.91 -10.39
C ASN A 127 10.45 -10.14 -11.68
N LYS A 128 11.66 -10.28 -12.20
CA LYS A 128 12.07 -9.78 -13.51
C LYS A 128 12.63 -10.94 -14.31
N LYS A 129 12.03 -11.21 -15.45
CA LYS A 129 12.54 -12.17 -16.41
C LYS A 129 13.15 -11.42 -17.58
N TYR A 130 14.41 -11.70 -17.83
CA TYR A 130 15.08 -11.16 -19.02
C TYR A 130 14.54 -11.88 -20.26
N ASP A 131 14.00 -11.11 -21.18
CA ASP A 131 13.41 -11.60 -22.42
C ASP A 131 13.66 -10.61 -23.55
N ILE A 132 13.66 -11.10 -24.79
CA ILE A 132 13.85 -10.28 -26.00
C ILE A 132 12.48 -10.16 -26.69
N PRO A 133 12.03 -8.96 -27.06
CA PRO A 133 12.76 -7.67 -27.08
C PRO A 133 12.71 -6.88 -25.77
N SER A 134 11.93 -7.29 -24.76
CA SER A 134 11.78 -6.54 -23.52
C SER A 134 11.60 -7.46 -22.30
N ASN A 135 12.10 -7.00 -21.16
CA ASN A 135 11.95 -7.71 -19.90
C ASN A 135 10.49 -7.84 -19.50
N LYS A 136 10.15 -8.96 -18.87
CA LYS A 136 8.83 -9.25 -18.30
C LYS A 136 8.87 -9.21 -16.79
N TYR A 137 7.82 -8.67 -16.23
CA TYR A 137 7.64 -8.50 -14.78
C TYR A 137 6.39 -9.22 -14.32
N SER A 138 6.44 -9.78 -13.13
CA SER A 138 5.32 -10.46 -12.47
C SER A 138 5.43 -10.30 -10.95
N LEU A 139 4.33 -10.43 -10.22
CA LEU A 139 4.37 -10.49 -8.76
C LEU A 139 5.07 -11.77 -8.30
N LYS A 140 5.91 -11.68 -7.29
CA LYS A 140 6.60 -12.84 -6.71
C LYS A 140 5.65 -13.78 -6.00
N ASN A 141 4.67 -13.22 -5.27
CA ASN A 141 3.64 -13.98 -4.58
C ASN A 141 2.26 -13.32 -4.79
N PRO A 142 1.60 -13.60 -5.93
CA PRO A 142 0.30 -12.99 -6.25
C PRO A 142 -0.78 -13.30 -5.20
N ALA A 143 -0.80 -14.51 -4.65
CA ALA A 143 -1.79 -14.91 -3.64
C ALA A 143 -1.66 -14.08 -2.35
N GLN A 144 -0.44 -13.82 -1.89
CA GLN A 144 -0.18 -12.97 -0.74
C GLN A 144 -0.63 -11.53 -1.00
N VAL A 145 -0.27 -10.97 -2.14
CA VAL A 145 -0.68 -9.60 -2.53
C VAL A 145 -2.20 -9.49 -2.61
N ARG A 146 -2.87 -10.46 -3.22
CA ARG A 146 -4.33 -10.49 -3.30
C ARG A 146 -4.97 -10.53 -1.92
N GLY A 147 -4.47 -11.35 -1.01
CA GLY A 147 -4.94 -11.43 0.38
C GLY A 147 -4.79 -10.11 1.12
N ILE A 148 -3.66 -9.42 0.98
CA ILE A 148 -3.40 -8.12 1.59
C ILE A 148 -4.32 -7.04 1.02
N VAL A 149 -4.48 -6.99 -0.30
CA VAL A 149 -5.39 -6.03 -0.96
C VAL A 149 -6.84 -6.28 -0.51
N LYS A 150 -7.26 -7.52 -0.41
CA LYS A 150 -8.60 -7.89 0.07
C LYS A 150 -8.83 -7.47 1.52
N GLU A 151 -7.82 -7.60 2.37
CA GLU A 151 -7.91 -7.27 3.80
C GLU A 151 -7.93 -5.75 4.04
N TYR A 152 -7.01 -5.01 3.45
CA TYR A 152 -6.83 -3.58 3.74
C TYR A 152 -7.48 -2.64 2.71
N TYR A 153 -7.75 -3.11 1.51
CA TYR A 153 -8.31 -2.33 0.40
C TYR A 153 -9.44 -3.07 -0.31
N PRO A 154 -10.49 -3.51 0.42
CA PRO A 154 -11.54 -4.36 -0.15
C PRO A 154 -12.27 -3.72 -1.35
N THR A 155 -12.43 -2.39 -1.36
CA THR A 155 -13.06 -1.66 -2.46
C THR A 155 -12.27 -1.72 -3.77
N LEU A 156 -10.95 -1.93 -3.71
CA LEU A 156 -10.12 -2.10 -4.91
C LEU A 156 -10.36 -3.46 -5.57
N ILE A 157 -10.56 -4.50 -4.80
CA ILE A 157 -10.92 -5.83 -5.32
C ILE A 157 -12.26 -5.78 -6.05
N ASP A 158 -13.26 -5.15 -5.46
CA ASP A 158 -14.59 -5.02 -6.08
C ASP A 158 -14.52 -4.28 -7.42
N LYS A 159 -13.80 -3.16 -7.49
CA LYS A 159 -13.55 -2.44 -8.75
C LYS A 159 -12.84 -3.30 -9.78
N TYR A 160 -11.88 -4.10 -9.37
CA TYR A 160 -11.16 -5.02 -10.28
C TYR A 160 -12.06 -6.09 -10.84
N VAL A 161 -12.90 -6.71 -10.01
CA VAL A 161 -13.87 -7.73 -10.42
C VAL A 161 -14.92 -7.11 -11.36
N ASN A 162 -15.50 -5.97 -10.98
CA ASN A 162 -16.53 -5.29 -11.77
C ASN A 162 -15.98 -4.83 -13.13
N ASN A 163 -14.78 -4.23 -13.19
CA ASN A 163 -14.16 -3.85 -14.45
C ASN A 163 -13.85 -5.06 -15.36
N THR A 164 -13.62 -6.22 -14.78
CA THR A 164 -13.41 -7.46 -15.54
C THR A 164 -14.73 -7.97 -16.14
N ILE A 165 -15.82 -7.81 -15.42
CA ILE A 165 -17.17 -8.17 -15.92
C ILE A 165 -17.57 -7.23 -17.06
N GLU A 166 -17.39 -5.93 -16.92
CA GLU A 166 -17.66 -4.95 -17.98
C GLU A 166 -16.85 -5.21 -19.26
N MET A 167 -15.64 -5.72 -19.15
CA MET A 167 -14.82 -6.12 -20.30
C MET A 167 -15.26 -7.42 -20.95
N LEU A 168 -16.00 -8.27 -20.25
CA LEU A 168 -16.53 -9.53 -20.77
C LEU A 168 -17.93 -9.40 -21.38
N GLU A 169 -18.64 -8.30 -21.12
CA GLU A 169 -19.96 -8.00 -21.69
C GLU A 169 -19.89 -7.25 -23.04
N PHE A 170 -18.72 -6.97 -23.52
CA PHE A 170 -18.42 -6.45 -24.83
C PHE A 170 -17.67 -7.52 -25.67
#